data_0b5fe15d5c10a5909d36539c73094094
#
_entry.id   0b5fe15d5c10a5909d36539c73094094
#
_cell.length_a   1.000
_cell.length_b   1.000
_cell.length_c   1.000
_cell.angle_alpha   90.00
_cell.angle_beta   90.00
_cell.angle_gamma   90.00
#
_symmetry.space_group_name_H-M   'P 1'
#
loop_
_entity.id
_entity.type
_entity.pdbx_description
1 polymer ?
#
loop_
_entity_poly.entity_id
_entity_poly.type
_entity_poly.pdbx_seq_one_letter_code
_entity_poly.pdbx_strand_id
1 'polypeptide(L)'
;MKSFGQKSWMLPQPVLIIGTYDKNGKPNAMNAAWGGQWDAKEIMIAMGAHATTENLNNCPDFTVAFATKQTMVAADFVGIVSAKNDADKMAKTGWNVEKAENINAPVFTDFPMTLECRIKEKIDESPCLLYTS
;
A
#
# COMPACT_ATOMS: atom_id res chain seq x y z
N MET A 1 27.72 -3.69 -24.30
CA MET A 1 26.57 -3.43 -23.42
C MET A 1 25.43 -4.35 -23.84
N LYS A 2 24.74 -5.00 -22.89
CA LYS A 2 23.63 -5.92 -23.18
C LYS A 2 22.32 -5.17 -23.00
N SER A 3 21.43 -5.22 -24.03
CA SER A 3 20.08 -4.70 -23.90
C SER A 3 19.16 -5.74 -23.27
N PHE A 4 18.31 -5.32 -22.35
CA PHE A 4 17.29 -6.15 -21.71
C PHE A 4 15.87 -5.87 -22.23
N GLY A 5 15.76 -5.09 -23.31
CA GLY A 5 14.49 -4.61 -23.85
C GLY A 5 13.85 -3.53 -22.99
N GLN A 6 12.56 -3.28 -23.21
CA GLN A 6 11.82 -2.28 -22.41
C GLN A 6 11.50 -2.86 -21.04
N LYS A 7 12.14 -2.35 -20.00
CA LYS A 7 11.97 -2.74 -18.60
C LYS A 7 12.06 -1.53 -17.70
N SER A 8 11.15 -1.42 -16.75
CA SER A 8 11.14 -0.34 -15.75
C SER A 8 11.96 -0.70 -14.50
N TRP A 9 13.19 -1.15 -14.69
CA TRP A 9 14.06 -1.59 -13.59
C TRP A 9 14.69 -0.40 -12.86
N MET A 10 13.89 0.26 -12.07
CA MET A 10 14.37 1.30 -11.16
C MET A 10 14.46 0.69 -9.75
N LEU A 11 15.62 0.13 -9.44
CA LEU A 11 15.89 -0.57 -8.18
C LEU A 11 17.00 0.14 -7.38
N PRO A 12 16.98 0.06 -6.04
CA PRO A 12 15.96 -0.63 -5.21
C PRO A 12 14.65 0.15 -5.11
N GLN A 13 13.54 -0.59 -4.94
CA GLN A 13 12.22 -0.04 -4.64
C GLN A 13 11.82 -0.42 -3.21
N PRO A 14 11.24 0.50 -2.42
CA PRO A 14 10.70 0.14 -1.12
C PRO A 14 9.45 -0.73 -1.29
N VAL A 15 9.23 -1.65 -0.37
CA VAL A 15 7.94 -2.34 -0.23
C VAL A 15 7.09 -1.50 0.70
N LEU A 16 6.01 -0.95 0.15
CA LEU A 16 5.07 -0.09 0.86
C LEU A 16 3.95 -0.93 1.46
N ILE A 17 3.61 -0.65 2.71
CA ILE A 17 2.46 -1.27 3.38
C ILE A 17 1.36 -0.22 3.48
N ILE A 18 0.26 -0.48 2.77
CA ILE A 18 -0.87 0.43 2.69
C ILE A 18 -1.92 -0.02 3.70
N GLY A 19 -2.19 0.83 4.69
CA GLY A 19 -3.20 0.61 5.72
C GLY A 19 -4.49 1.36 5.43
N THR A 20 -5.63 0.68 5.50
CA THR A 20 -6.96 1.26 5.31
C THR A 20 -7.96 0.64 6.27
N TYR A 21 -9.03 1.36 6.59
CA TYR A 21 -10.23 0.76 7.21
C TYR A 21 -11.24 0.35 6.14
N ASP A 22 -11.93 -0.75 6.38
CA ASP A 22 -13.12 -1.09 5.61
C ASP A 22 -14.33 -0.26 6.05
N LYS A 23 -15.49 -0.45 5.39
CA LYS A 23 -16.74 0.24 5.72
C LYS A 23 -17.24 0.00 7.15
N ASN A 24 -16.75 -1.02 7.83
CA ASN A 24 -17.11 -1.38 9.21
C ASN A 24 -16.05 -0.93 10.22
N GLY A 25 -15.01 -0.22 9.78
CA GLY A 25 -13.88 0.20 10.61
C GLY A 25 -12.87 -0.90 10.91
N LYS A 26 -12.91 -2.03 10.17
CA LYS A 26 -11.95 -3.11 10.33
C LYS A 26 -10.65 -2.75 9.59
N PRO A 27 -9.48 -2.87 10.25
CA PRO A 27 -8.22 -2.58 9.60
C PRO A 27 -7.87 -3.62 8.54
N ASN A 28 -7.25 -3.17 7.48
CA ASN A 28 -6.68 -3.99 6.43
C ASN A 28 -5.33 -3.42 5.99
N ALA A 29 -4.43 -4.28 5.60
CA ALA A 29 -3.16 -3.93 4.98
C ALA A 29 -2.96 -4.66 3.65
N MET A 30 -2.27 -4.02 2.72
CA MET A 30 -1.72 -4.67 1.53
C MET A 30 -0.29 -4.18 1.31
N ASN A 31 0.51 -4.93 0.59
CA ASN A 31 1.77 -4.40 0.09
C ASN A 31 1.59 -3.79 -1.31
N ALA A 32 2.40 -2.79 -1.61
CA ALA A 32 2.53 -2.20 -2.93
C ALA A 32 4.01 -2.07 -3.29
N ALA A 33 4.39 -2.59 -4.45
CA ALA A 33 5.76 -2.54 -4.96
C ALA A 33 6.00 -1.34 -5.90
N TRP A 34 4.94 -0.79 -6.46
CA TRP A 34 5.02 0.28 -7.45
C TRP A 34 4.52 1.59 -6.85
N GLY A 35 5.44 2.32 -6.24
CA GLY A 35 5.16 3.62 -5.66
C GLY A 35 6.44 4.40 -5.40
N GLY A 36 6.30 5.70 -5.26
CA GLY A 36 7.43 6.57 -4.99
C GLY A 36 7.00 8.00 -4.73
N GLN A 37 7.98 8.82 -4.45
CA GLN A 37 7.79 10.25 -4.28
C GLN A 37 7.44 10.90 -5.62
N TRP A 38 6.36 11.65 -5.63
CA TRP A 38 5.93 12.41 -6.80
C TRP A 38 6.36 13.86 -6.70
N ASP A 39 6.19 14.46 -5.54
CA ASP A 39 6.59 15.83 -5.23
C ASP A 39 7.01 15.93 -3.77
N ALA A 40 7.37 17.09 -3.30
CA ALA A 40 7.83 17.35 -1.93
C ALA A 40 6.83 16.90 -0.84
N LYS A 41 5.53 16.89 -1.16
CA LYS A 41 4.44 16.49 -0.25
C LYS A 41 3.51 15.45 -0.83
N GLU A 42 3.87 14.84 -1.95
CA GLU A 42 3.00 13.91 -2.67
C GLU A 42 3.75 12.63 -3.01
N ILE A 43 3.03 11.53 -2.91
CA ILE A 43 3.48 10.21 -3.35
C ILE A 43 2.51 9.68 -4.40
N MET A 44 3.02 8.87 -5.32
CA MET A 44 2.22 8.14 -6.28
C MET A 44 2.34 6.64 -5.99
N ILE A 45 1.22 5.93 -5.99
CA ILE A 45 1.18 4.48 -5.79
C ILE A 45 0.29 3.88 -6.88
N ALA A 46 0.84 2.94 -7.64
CA ALA A 46 0.07 2.14 -8.58
C ALA A 46 -0.55 0.95 -7.85
N MET A 47 -1.87 0.84 -7.93
CA MET A 47 -2.63 -0.23 -7.29
C MET A 47 -3.61 -0.86 -8.26
N GLY A 48 -3.73 -2.18 -8.22
CA GLY A 48 -4.77 -2.92 -8.92
C GLY A 48 -6.09 -2.98 -8.15
N ALA A 49 -7.02 -3.80 -8.62
CA ALA A 49 -8.30 -4.05 -7.98
C ALA A 49 -8.13 -4.95 -6.75
N HIS A 50 -8.11 -4.38 -5.57
CA HIS A 50 -7.93 -5.05 -4.28
C HIS A 50 -9.01 -4.62 -3.28
N ALA A 51 -9.10 -5.31 -2.12
CA ALA A 51 -9.93 -4.87 -1.01
C ALA A 51 -9.56 -3.44 -0.54
N THR A 52 -8.27 -3.11 -0.57
CA THR A 52 -7.76 -1.77 -0.25
C THR A 52 -8.29 -0.70 -1.20
N THR A 53 -8.37 -0.97 -2.50
CA THR A 53 -8.92 -0.02 -3.48
C THR A 53 -10.41 0.23 -3.24
N GLU A 54 -11.16 -0.79 -2.83
CA GLU A 54 -12.57 -0.65 -2.43
C GLU A 54 -12.71 0.17 -1.14
N ASN A 55 -11.85 -0.06 -0.15
CA ASN A 55 -11.82 0.74 1.07
C ASN A 55 -11.57 2.22 0.76
N LEU A 56 -10.64 2.51 -0.16
CA LEU A 56 -10.32 3.86 -0.60
C LEU A 56 -11.43 4.55 -1.43
N ASN A 57 -12.39 3.79 -1.93
CA ASN A 57 -13.61 4.37 -2.52
C ASN A 57 -14.58 4.86 -1.45
N ASN A 58 -14.56 4.26 -0.25
CA ASN A 58 -15.40 4.64 0.86
C ASN A 58 -14.76 5.71 1.75
N CYS A 59 -13.45 5.65 1.95
CA CYS A 59 -12.68 6.60 2.74
C CYS A 59 -11.35 6.89 2.04
N PRO A 60 -11.04 8.17 1.71
CA PRO A 60 -9.82 8.51 0.97
C PRO A 60 -8.56 8.47 1.84
N ASP A 61 -8.68 8.22 3.12
CA ASP A 61 -7.58 8.21 4.07
C ASP A 61 -6.87 6.84 4.09
N PHE A 62 -5.55 6.88 4.14
CA PHE A 62 -4.73 5.67 4.23
C PHE A 62 -3.37 5.97 4.87
N THR A 63 -2.73 4.95 5.37
CA THR A 63 -1.35 5.03 5.84
C THR A 63 -0.40 4.31 4.90
N VAL A 64 0.84 4.75 4.90
CA VAL A 64 1.94 4.10 4.18
C VAL A 64 3.09 3.87 5.14
N ALA A 65 3.38 2.60 5.41
CA ALA A 65 4.56 2.18 6.16
C ALA A 65 5.57 1.49 5.23
N PHE A 66 6.80 1.36 5.71
CA PHE A 66 7.88 0.78 4.92
C PHE A 66 8.30 -0.55 5.54
N ALA A 67 8.25 -1.63 4.74
CA ALA A 67 8.64 -2.95 5.21
C ALA A 67 10.12 -2.97 5.63
N THR A 68 10.40 -3.67 6.72
CA THR A 68 11.72 -3.88 7.27
C THR A 68 12.07 -5.36 7.25
N LYS A 69 13.32 -5.70 7.58
CA LYS A 69 13.73 -7.09 7.72
C LYS A 69 12.88 -7.84 8.76
N GLN A 70 12.49 -7.18 9.84
CA GLN A 70 11.70 -7.78 10.92
C GLN A 70 10.24 -8.02 10.50
N THR A 71 9.69 -7.14 9.67
CA THR A 71 8.29 -7.22 9.22
C THR A 71 8.11 -7.94 7.89
N MET A 72 9.19 -8.35 7.22
CA MET A 72 9.20 -8.84 5.83
C MET A 72 8.24 -10.01 5.58
N VAL A 73 8.20 -10.99 6.47
CA VAL A 73 7.34 -12.19 6.29
C VAL A 73 5.86 -11.81 6.31
N ALA A 74 5.44 -11.01 7.29
CA ALA A 74 4.07 -10.54 7.38
C ALA A 74 3.73 -9.52 6.29
N ALA A 75 4.71 -8.72 5.85
CA ALA A 75 4.56 -7.80 4.72
C ALA A 75 4.32 -8.52 3.39
N ASP A 76 4.98 -9.65 3.17
CA ASP A 76 4.72 -10.53 2.01
C ASP A 76 3.33 -11.17 2.12
N PHE A 77 3.00 -11.71 3.28
CA PHE A 77 1.69 -12.33 3.55
C PHE A 77 0.51 -11.39 3.23
N VAL A 78 0.56 -10.12 3.65
CA VAL A 78 -0.54 -9.18 3.38
C VAL A 78 -0.69 -8.81 1.90
N GLY A 79 0.35 -9.04 1.10
CA GLY A 79 0.30 -8.88 -0.35
C GLY A 79 -0.32 -10.06 -1.09
N ILE A 80 -0.16 -11.28 -0.55
CA ILE A 80 -0.65 -12.51 -1.15
C ILE A 80 -2.10 -12.77 -0.75
N VAL A 81 -2.46 -12.50 0.50
CA VAL A 81 -3.79 -12.82 1.05
C VAL A 81 -4.73 -11.62 0.95
N SER A 82 -5.89 -11.82 0.36
CA SER A 82 -6.96 -10.81 0.31
C SER A 82 -7.84 -10.86 1.55
N ALA A 83 -8.16 -9.69 2.11
CA ALA A 83 -9.13 -9.57 3.21
C ALA A 83 -10.56 -9.98 2.80
N LYS A 84 -10.85 -10.08 1.49
CA LYS A 84 -12.10 -10.64 0.99
C LYS A 84 -12.23 -12.14 1.23
N ASN A 85 -11.09 -12.85 1.23
CA ASN A 85 -11.04 -14.30 1.33
C ASN A 85 -10.67 -14.78 2.74
N ASP A 86 -10.07 -13.91 3.55
CA ASP A 86 -9.60 -14.25 4.90
C ASP A 86 -9.94 -13.12 5.87
N ALA A 87 -10.99 -13.34 6.66
CA ALA A 87 -11.46 -12.38 7.66
C ALA A 87 -10.43 -12.15 8.78
N ASP A 88 -9.57 -13.12 9.04
CA ASP A 88 -8.56 -13.09 10.10
C ASP A 88 -7.19 -12.64 9.61
N LYS A 89 -7.11 -12.15 8.36
CA LYS A 89 -5.87 -11.73 7.72
C LYS A 89 -5.01 -10.87 8.64
N MET A 90 -5.58 -9.82 9.23
CA MET A 90 -4.80 -8.90 10.08
C MET A 90 -4.35 -9.54 11.39
N ALA A 91 -5.18 -10.39 12.01
CA ALA A 91 -4.78 -11.12 13.22
C ALA A 91 -3.57 -12.05 12.97
N LYS A 92 -3.50 -12.63 11.78
CA LYS A 92 -2.40 -13.52 11.38
C LYS A 92 -1.07 -12.79 11.16
N THR A 93 -1.06 -11.48 10.96
CA THR A 93 0.19 -10.70 10.87
C THR A 93 0.89 -10.56 12.20
N GLY A 94 0.14 -10.60 13.30
CA GLY A 94 0.64 -10.28 14.63
C GLY A 94 0.94 -8.81 14.86
N TRP A 95 0.63 -7.91 13.91
CA TRP A 95 0.88 -6.48 14.04
C TRP A 95 -0.08 -5.81 15.02
N ASN A 96 0.45 -4.87 15.78
CA ASN A 96 -0.33 -4.00 16.64
C ASN A 96 -0.93 -2.87 15.81
N VAL A 97 -2.24 -2.64 16.00
CA VAL A 97 -3.00 -1.65 15.23
C VAL A 97 -3.46 -0.54 16.14
N GLU A 98 -3.14 0.68 15.76
CA GLU A 98 -3.65 1.91 16.39
C GLU A 98 -4.36 2.78 15.34
N LYS A 99 -5.15 3.74 15.79
CA LYS A 99 -5.75 4.72 14.89
C LYS A 99 -4.72 5.82 14.61
N ALA A 100 -4.64 6.26 13.36
CA ALA A 100 -3.84 7.41 12.96
C ALA A 100 -4.30 8.69 13.70
N GLU A 101 -3.37 9.58 13.94
CA GLU A 101 -3.61 10.81 14.73
C GLU A 101 -4.46 11.82 13.96
N ASN A 102 -4.16 12.03 12.66
CA ASN A 102 -4.74 13.12 11.89
C ASN A 102 -5.75 12.67 10.82
N ILE A 103 -5.87 11.38 10.58
CA ILE A 103 -6.71 10.81 9.51
C ILE A 103 -7.47 9.58 9.98
N ASN A 104 -8.46 9.15 9.19
CA ASN A 104 -9.23 7.94 9.49
C ASN A 104 -8.61 6.69 8.84
N ALA A 105 -7.44 6.30 9.31
CA ALA A 105 -6.73 5.11 8.82
C ALA A 105 -6.00 4.39 9.95
N PRO A 106 -5.68 3.08 9.81
CA PRO A 106 -4.92 2.33 10.79
C PRO A 106 -3.42 2.61 10.68
N VAL A 107 -2.73 2.69 11.81
CA VAL A 107 -1.27 2.66 11.92
C VAL A 107 -0.86 1.31 12.48
N PHE A 108 0.14 0.70 11.88
CA PHE A 108 0.76 -0.53 12.38
C PHE A 108 2.05 -0.15 13.12
N THR A 109 2.02 -0.24 14.45
CA THR A 109 3.10 0.28 15.30
C THR A 109 4.38 -0.55 15.27
N ASP A 110 4.35 -1.69 14.61
CA ASP A 110 5.52 -2.54 14.35
C ASP A 110 6.48 -1.96 13.28
N PHE A 111 6.06 -0.91 12.60
CA PHE A 111 6.87 -0.22 11.59
C PHE A 111 7.50 1.04 12.16
N PRO A 112 8.77 1.32 11.83
CA PRO A 112 9.52 2.45 12.41
C PRO A 112 9.04 3.81 11.91
N MET A 113 8.36 3.87 10.77
CA MET A 113 7.86 5.09 10.16
C MET A 113 6.58 4.80 9.38
N THR A 114 5.61 5.70 9.54
CA THR A 114 4.33 5.65 8.83
C THR A 114 3.98 7.05 8.34
N LEU A 115 3.58 7.16 7.09
CA LEU A 115 3.02 8.38 6.51
C LEU A 115 1.50 8.32 6.64
N GLU A 116 0.88 9.41 7.07
CA GLU A 116 -0.55 9.61 7.04
C GLU A 116 -0.93 10.34 5.75
N CYS A 117 -1.75 9.70 4.92
CA CYS A 117 -2.01 10.14 3.56
C CYS A 117 -3.50 10.26 3.28
N ARG A 118 -3.84 11.14 2.35
CA ARG A 118 -5.18 11.27 1.78
C ARG A 118 -5.10 11.31 0.27
N ILE A 119 -6.02 10.61 -0.40
CA ILE A 119 -6.09 10.64 -1.86
C ILE A 119 -6.37 12.08 -2.31
N LYS A 120 -5.50 12.59 -3.17
CA LYS A 120 -5.65 13.85 -3.89
C LYS A 120 -6.33 13.64 -5.23
N GLU A 121 -5.90 12.62 -5.95
CA GLU A 121 -6.37 12.32 -7.31
C GLU A 121 -6.28 10.81 -7.58
N LYS A 122 -7.22 10.29 -8.35
CA LYS A 122 -7.17 8.93 -8.90
C LYS A 122 -7.01 9.04 -10.40
N ILE A 123 -5.94 8.48 -10.93
CA ILE A 123 -5.69 8.43 -12.37
C ILE A 123 -6.04 7.01 -12.81
N ASP A 124 -7.05 6.91 -13.66
CA ASP A 124 -7.46 5.62 -14.22
C ASP A 124 -6.61 5.36 -15.46
N GLU A 125 -5.55 4.59 -15.27
CA GLU A 125 -4.63 4.27 -16.34
C GLU A 125 -5.15 3.07 -17.13
N SER A 126 -5.53 3.34 -18.36
CA SER A 126 -5.79 2.28 -19.32
C SER A 126 -4.51 1.48 -19.58
N PRO A 127 -4.55 0.13 -19.59
CA PRO A 127 -3.34 -0.69 -19.63
C PRO A 127 -2.41 -0.45 -20.82
N CYS A 128 -2.86 0.29 -21.80
CA CYS A 128 -2.09 0.56 -23.03
C CYS A 128 -1.18 1.78 -23.00
N LEU A 129 -1.24 2.61 -21.95
CA LEU A 129 -0.59 3.93 -21.98
C LEU A 129 0.70 4.03 -21.19
N LEU A 130 1.03 3.00 -20.50
CA LEU A 130 2.11 3.09 -19.59
C LEU A 130 3.42 2.90 -20.27
N TYR A 131 3.89 3.30 -21.12
CA TYR A 131 5.25 2.96 -21.48
C TYR A 131 5.66 3.02 -22.88
N THR A 132 5.45 4.13 -23.37
CA THR A 132 6.18 4.53 -24.57
C THR A 132 7.31 5.46 -24.18
N SER A 133 8.34 4.94 -23.63
CA SER A 133 9.61 5.69 -23.63
C SER A 133 10.76 4.75 -23.89
#